data_965522fa1bed86ec6c60a82f1e364c41
#
_entry.id   965522fa1bed86ec6c60a82f1e364c41
#
_cell.length_a   1.000
_cell.length_b   1.000
_cell.length_c   1.000
_cell.angle_alpha   90.00
_cell.angle_beta   90.00
_cell.angle_gamma   90.00
#
_symmetry.space_group_name_H-M   'P 1'
#
loop_
_entity.id
_entity.type
_entity.pdbx_description
1 polymer ?
#
loop_
_entity_poly.entity_id
_entity_poly.type
_entity_poly.pdbx_seq_one_letter_code
_entity_poly.pdbx_strand_id
1 'polypeptide(L)'
;MEHKTVEQLKRVAEVRDDFQAEALTPTQRLYRWADLLEERPDRRLTTLYGTEYEDEAVRNSMRSDDSPISIAFEDPVLRAAGMKDDTYGEAKRFFEVSDKDLHDVLCYCHYGSGIQAGIAARSVRAIAIRAENPGLMGRVRSAFAL
;
A
#
# COMPACT_ATOMS: atom_id res chain seq x y z
N MET A 1 1.32 -40.59 16.33
CA MET A 1 1.35 -40.43 14.86
C MET A 1 0.48 -39.29 14.36
N GLU A 2 -0.71 -39.15 14.87
CA GLU A 2 -1.60 -38.02 14.56
C GLU A 2 -0.98 -36.68 14.92
N HIS A 3 -0.17 -36.66 15.97
CA HIS A 3 0.55 -35.48 16.43
C HIS A 3 1.50 -34.90 15.37
N LYS A 4 2.24 -35.74 14.67
CA LYS A 4 3.16 -35.34 13.59
C LYS A 4 2.37 -34.84 12.38
N THR A 5 1.22 -35.44 12.10
CA THR A 5 0.38 -35.05 10.96
C THR A 5 -0.17 -33.63 11.13
N VAL A 6 -0.61 -33.27 12.35
CA VAL A 6 -1.12 -31.92 12.63
C VAL A 6 0.01 -30.90 12.52
N GLU A 7 1.20 -31.19 13.05
CA GLU A 7 2.36 -30.29 12.93
C GLU A 7 2.80 -30.14 11.48
N GLN A 8 2.80 -31.21 10.71
CA GLN A 8 3.11 -31.16 9.29
C GLN A 8 2.09 -30.32 8.52
N LEU A 9 0.81 -30.46 8.83
CA LEU A 9 -0.24 -29.65 8.22
C LEU A 9 -0.09 -28.16 8.58
N LYS A 10 0.25 -27.85 9.83
CA LYS A 10 0.52 -26.47 10.25
C LYS A 10 1.73 -25.89 9.51
N ARG A 11 2.82 -26.65 9.37
CA ARG A 11 3.99 -26.20 8.61
C ARG A 11 3.67 -25.98 7.15
N VAL A 12 2.89 -26.87 6.55
CA VAL A 12 2.46 -26.73 5.15
C VAL A 12 1.59 -25.49 5.00
N ALA A 13 0.67 -25.24 5.94
CA ALA A 13 -0.17 -24.06 5.94
C ALA A 13 0.65 -22.77 6.10
N GLU A 14 1.62 -22.76 7.03
CA GLU A 14 2.53 -21.62 7.22
C GLU A 14 3.36 -21.35 5.97
N VAL A 15 3.92 -22.37 5.35
CA VAL A 15 4.68 -22.27 4.11
C VAL A 15 3.81 -21.76 2.97
N ARG A 16 2.57 -22.21 2.89
CA ARG A 16 1.61 -21.73 1.87
C ARG A 16 1.25 -20.27 2.10
N ASP A 17 1.02 -19.87 3.34
CA ASP A 17 0.70 -18.48 3.67
C ASP A 17 1.88 -17.56 3.34
N ASP A 18 3.10 -17.95 3.69
CA ASP A 18 4.32 -17.24 3.33
C ASP A 18 4.49 -17.17 1.81
N PHE A 19 4.28 -18.27 1.13
CA PHE A 19 4.38 -18.35 -0.32
C PHE A 19 3.32 -17.48 -1.01
N GLN A 20 2.08 -17.48 -0.52
CA GLN A 20 1.01 -16.65 -1.04
C GLN A 20 1.30 -15.16 -0.81
N ALA A 21 1.83 -14.81 0.36
CA ALA A 21 2.22 -13.44 0.67
C ALA A 21 3.33 -12.95 -0.27
N GLU A 22 4.36 -13.77 -0.51
CA GLU A 22 5.44 -13.47 -1.45
C GLU A 22 4.94 -13.38 -2.88
N ALA A 23 3.90 -14.15 -3.22
CA ALA A 23 3.31 -14.15 -4.55
C ALA A 23 2.32 -13.02 -4.80
N LEU A 24 2.01 -12.18 -3.79
CA LEU A 24 1.09 -11.06 -3.98
C LEU A 24 1.60 -10.10 -5.05
N THR A 25 0.75 -9.81 -6.03
CA THR A 25 1.04 -8.79 -7.04
C THR A 25 0.97 -7.41 -6.42
N PRO A 26 1.58 -6.39 -7.05
CA PRO A 26 1.43 -5.00 -6.57
C PRO A 26 -0.02 -4.57 -6.42
N THR A 27 -0.89 -4.95 -7.35
CA THR A 27 -2.33 -4.67 -7.26
C THR A 27 -2.98 -5.31 -6.03
N GLN A 28 -2.66 -6.57 -5.75
CA GLN A 28 -3.15 -7.27 -4.57
C GLN A 28 -2.63 -6.63 -3.28
N ARG A 29 -1.38 -6.18 -3.27
CA ARG A 29 -0.80 -5.44 -2.14
C ARG A 29 -1.57 -4.14 -1.88
N LEU A 30 -1.94 -3.41 -2.94
CA LEU A 30 -2.73 -2.18 -2.85
C LEU A 30 -4.12 -2.46 -2.27
N TYR A 31 -4.82 -3.48 -2.74
CA TYR A 31 -6.13 -3.83 -2.19
C TYR A 31 -6.03 -4.20 -0.71
N ARG A 32 -4.99 -4.94 -0.34
CA ARG A 32 -4.76 -5.28 1.07
C ARG A 32 -4.53 -4.03 1.91
N TRP A 33 -3.72 -3.10 1.41
CA TRP A 33 -3.48 -1.81 2.09
C TRP A 33 -4.78 -1.05 2.29
N ALA A 34 -5.61 -0.95 1.26
CA ALA A 34 -6.92 -0.31 1.34
C ALA A 34 -7.80 -0.97 2.39
N ASP A 35 -7.85 -2.30 2.42
CA ASP A 35 -8.65 -3.05 3.40
C ASP A 35 -8.18 -2.77 4.84
N LEU A 36 -6.87 -2.73 5.06
CA LEU A 36 -6.29 -2.39 6.38
C LEU A 36 -6.68 -0.98 6.83
N LEU A 37 -6.63 -0.02 5.92
CA LEU A 37 -7.04 1.36 6.20
C LEU A 37 -8.53 1.43 6.53
N GLU A 38 -9.36 0.62 5.88
CA GLU A 38 -10.80 0.60 6.12
C GLU A 38 -11.24 -0.11 7.39
N GLU A 39 -10.36 -0.86 8.05
CA GLU A 39 -10.68 -1.49 9.33
C GLU A 39 -11.11 -0.47 10.38
N ARG A 40 -10.53 0.73 10.34
CA ARG A 40 -10.88 1.85 11.20
C ARG A 40 -10.98 3.12 10.35
N PRO A 41 -12.06 3.29 9.60
CA PRO A 41 -12.16 4.39 8.63
C PRO A 41 -12.11 5.79 9.25
N ASP A 42 -12.54 5.92 10.50
CA ASP A 42 -12.55 7.20 11.22
C ASP A 42 -11.21 7.51 11.92
N ARG A 43 -10.26 6.58 11.90
CA ARG A 43 -8.95 6.79 12.50
C ARG A 43 -8.23 7.92 11.77
N ARG A 44 -7.74 8.89 12.54
CA ARG A 44 -6.96 9.99 11.98
C ARG A 44 -5.51 9.58 11.84
N LEU A 45 -4.99 9.68 10.63
CA LEU A 45 -3.61 9.34 10.29
C LEU A 45 -2.82 10.60 9.98
N THR A 46 -1.51 10.54 10.17
CA THR A 46 -0.61 11.65 9.92
C THR A 46 -0.22 11.70 8.44
N THR A 47 -0.30 12.89 7.85
CA THR A 47 0.19 13.13 6.48
C THR A 47 1.69 13.43 6.50
N LEU A 48 2.33 13.43 5.33
CA LEU A 48 3.73 13.80 5.18
C LEU A 48 3.83 15.23 4.62
N TYR A 49 4.51 16.09 5.36
CA TYR A 49 4.67 17.49 4.98
C TYR A 49 5.87 17.70 4.07
N GLY A 50 5.64 18.40 2.96
CA GLY A 50 6.72 18.89 2.13
C GLY A 50 7.36 17.87 1.18
N THR A 51 6.75 16.71 0.97
CA THR A 51 7.30 15.69 0.08
C THR A 51 7.59 16.22 -1.32
N GLU A 52 6.74 17.12 -1.82
CA GLU A 52 6.86 17.69 -3.16
C GLU A 52 8.01 18.70 -3.29
N TYR A 53 8.53 19.21 -2.19
CA TYR A 53 9.61 20.20 -2.19
C TYR A 53 11.00 19.60 -1.96
N GLU A 54 11.04 18.33 -1.58
CA GLU A 54 12.30 17.65 -1.28
C GLU A 54 12.83 16.93 -2.52
N ASP A 55 14.16 16.75 -2.58
CA ASP A 55 14.75 15.93 -3.60
C ASP A 55 14.39 14.44 -3.38
N GLU A 56 14.62 13.63 -4.38
CA GLU A 56 14.21 12.23 -4.37
C GLU A 56 14.80 11.46 -3.19
N ALA A 57 16.08 11.65 -2.89
CA ALA A 57 16.75 10.93 -1.81
C ALA A 57 16.15 11.27 -0.45
N VAL A 58 15.91 12.55 -0.19
CA VAL A 58 15.29 13.01 1.06
C VAL A 58 13.85 12.53 1.14
N ARG A 59 13.09 12.73 0.07
CA ARG A 59 11.68 12.30 0.00
C ARG A 59 11.53 10.82 0.30
N ASN A 60 12.40 9.98 -0.28
CA ASN A 60 12.34 8.53 -0.08
C ASN A 60 12.59 8.12 1.38
N SER A 61 13.31 8.91 2.15
CA SER A 61 13.58 8.64 3.56
C SER A 61 12.50 9.16 4.51
N MET A 62 11.55 9.95 4.00
CA MET A 62 10.51 10.54 4.83
C MET A 62 9.56 9.48 5.37
N ARG A 63 9.20 9.62 6.64
CA ARG A 63 8.23 8.76 7.32
C ARG A 63 7.56 9.54 8.45
N SER A 64 6.45 9.02 8.91
CA SER A 64 5.77 9.54 10.09
C SER A 64 5.08 8.38 10.81
N ASP A 65 5.06 8.42 12.13
CA ASP A 65 4.28 7.49 12.92
C ASP A 65 2.78 7.72 12.63
N ASP A 66 2.00 6.67 12.66
CA ASP A 66 0.57 6.70 12.35
C ASP A 66 0.21 7.28 10.98
N SER A 67 1.10 7.14 10.00
CA SER A 67 0.81 7.49 8.61
C SER A 67 0.07 6.34 7.92
N PRO A 68 -0.56 6.58 6.76
CA PRO A 68 -1.11 5.49 5.95
C PRO A 68 -0.09 4.40 5.61
N ILE A 69 1.17 4.77 5.40
CA ILE A 69 2.24 3.81 5.14
C ILE A 69 2.54 2.96 6.37
N SER A 70 2.54 3.56 7.57
CA SER A 70 2.75 2.84 8.83
C SER A 70 1.70 1.77 9.03
N ILE A 71 0.46 2.03 8.66
CA ILE A 71 -0.63 1.03 8.74
C ILE A 71 -0.30 -0.18 7.88
N ALA A 72 0.21 0.03 6.68
CA ALA A 72 0.64 -1.07 5.80
C ALA A 72 1.76 -1.87 6.45
N PHE A 73 2.77 -1.20 6.99
CA PHE A 73 3.94 -1.86 7.56
C PHE A 73 3.63 -2.63 8.84
N GLU A 74 2.59 -2.26 9.58
CA GLU A 74 2.13 -3.01 10.75
C GLU A 74 1.58 -4.39 10.38
N ASP A 75 1.20 -4.61 9.13
CA ASP A 75 0.59 -5.86 8.68
C ASP A 75 1.64 -6.94 8.44
N PRO A 76 1.55 -8.09 9.15
CA PRO A 76 2.49 -9.20 8.94
C PRO A 76 2.49 -9.75 7.53
N VAL A 77 1.36 -9.73 6.84
CA VAL A 77 1.24 -10.24 5.47
C VAL A 77 2.03 -9.39 4.50
N LEU A 78 1.91 -8.06 4.59
CA LEU A 78 2.67 -7.15 3.72
C LEU A 78 4.17 -7.20 4.02
N ARG A 79 4.55 -7.33 5.30
CA ARG A 79 5.95 -7.52 5.66
C ARG A 79 6.52 -8.83 5.12
N ALA A 80 5.76 -9.91 5.20
CA ALA A 80 6.14 -11.20 4.63
C ALA A 80 6.26 -11.13 3.10
N ALA A 81 5.44 -10.31 2.45
CA ALA A 81 5.52 -10.06 1.01
C ALA A 81 6.74 -9.23 0.60
N GLY A 82 7.49 -8.68 1.55
CA GLY A 82 8.74 -7.98 1.29
C GLY A 82 8.78 -6.50 1.61
N MET A 83 7.78 -5.96 2.31
CA MET A 83 7.81 -4.58 2.77
C MET A 83 8.84 -4.43 3.89
N LYS A 84 9.83 -3.55 3.71
CA LYS A 84 11.00 -3.46 4.58
C LYS A 84 10.88 -2.42 5.68
N ASP A 85 10.18 -1.33 5.43
CA ASP A 85 9.95 -0.26 6.41
C ASP A 85 8.73 0.57 6.00
N ASP A 86 8.47 1.66 6.72
CA ASP A 86 7.33 2.54 6.48
C ASP A 86 7.73 3.89 5.87
N THR A 87 8.83 3.92 5.13
CA THR A 87 9.27 5.13 4.44
C THR A 87 8.49 5.35 3.14
N TYR A 88 8.48 6.60 2.71
CA TYR A 88 7.90 6.99 1.43
C TYR A 88 8.50 6.19 0.26
N GLY A 89 9.83 6.06 0.23
CA GLY A 89 10.52 5.32 -0.84
C GLY A 89 10.18 3.84 -0.85
N GLU A 90 10.02 3.24 0.33
CA GLU A 90 9.64 1.83 0.41
C GLU A 90 8.19 1.61 -0.05
N ALA A 91 7.27 2.49 0.30
CA ALA A 91 5.90 2.41 -0.19
C ALA A 91 5.85 2.50 -1.71
N LYS A 92 6.62 3.43 -2.28
CA LYS A 92 6.72 3.61 -3.72
C LYS A 92 7.25 2.36 -4.41
N ARG A 93 8.31 1.76 -3.86
CA ARG A 93 8.91 0.53 -4.38
C ARG A 93 7.97 -0.66 -4.24
N PHE A 94 7.48 -0.88 -3.03
CA PHE A 94 6.72 -2.09 -2.67
C PHE A 94 5.38 -2.16 -3.39
N PHE A 95 4.66 -1.05 -3.45
CA PHE A 95 3.36 -0.99 -4.11
C PHE A 95 3.47 -0.65 -5.60
N GLU A 96 4.67 -0.35 -6.10
CA GLU A 96 4.93 0.05 -7.48
C GLU A 96 4.02 1.20 -7.92
N VAL A 97 4.00 2.25 -7.12
CA VAL A 97 3.18 3.44 -7.35
C VAL A 97 4.06 4.65 -7.66
N SER A 98 3.47 5.64 -8.31
CA SER A 98 4.15 6.89 -8.65
C SER A 98 4.14 7.88 -7.49
N ASP A 99 4.97 8.92 -7.60
CA ASP A 99 4.92 10.07 -6.67
C ASP A 99 3.53 10.71 -6.66
N LYS A 100 2.90 10.83 -7.81
CA LYS A 100 1.55 11.38 -7.93
C LYS A 100 0.54 10.55 -7.14
N ASP A 101 0.61 9.22 -7.25
CA ASP A 101 -0.28 8.32 -6.52
C ASP A 101 -0.11 8.48 -5.01
N LEU A 102 1.13 8.50 -4.53
CA LEU A 102 1.41 8.71 -3.11
C LEU A 102 1.00 10.10 -2.63
N HIS A 103 1.13 11.11 -3.48
CA HIS A 103 0.66 12.46 -3.18
C HIS A 103 -0.84 12.45 -2.87
N ASP A 104 -1.64 11.73 -3.66
CA ASP A 104 -3.08 11.61 -3.45
C ASP A 104 -3.44 10.90 -2.15
N VAL A 105 -2.56 10.06 -1.61
CA VAL A 105 -2.80 9.32 -0.36
C VAL A 105 -2.26 10.07 0.87
N LEU A 106 -1.16 10.79 0.74
CA LEU A 106 -0.34 11.24 1.88
C LEU A 106 -0.17 12.74 2.00
N CYS A 107 -0.47 13.52 0.97
CA CYS A 107 0.02 14.89 0.90
C CYS A 107 -0.63 15.81 1.92
N TYR A 108 0.21 16.49 2.68
CA TYR A 108 -0.19 17.56 3.58
C TYR A 108 -0.98 18.67 2.85
N CYS A 109 -0.61 19.00 1.63
CA CYS A 109 -1.27 20.06 0.85
C CYS A 109 -2.72 19.74 0.52
N HIS A 110 -3.09 18.46 0.41
CA HIS A 110 -4.48 18.04 0.20
C HIS A 110 -5.29 17.98 1.49
N TYR A 111 -4.68 17.52 2.58
CA TYR A 111 -5.43 17.09 3.76
C TYR A 111 -5.05 17.84 5.04
N GLY A 112 -4.03 18.70 4.98
CA GLY A 112 -3.45 19.27 6.18
C GLY A 112 -2.67 18.23 6.97
N SER A 113 -2.62 18.35 8.28
CA SER A 113 -1.78 17.49 9.14
C SER A 113 -2.32 16.08 9.34
N GLY A 114 -3.55 15.81 8.94
CA GLY A 114 -4.16 14.51 9.17
C GLY A 114 -5.16 14.14 8.10
N ILE A 115 -5.28 12.84 7.86
CA ILE A 115 -6.25 12.26 6.92
C ILE A 115 -7.00 11.14 7.63
N GLN A 116 -8.30 11.03 7.41
CA GLN A 116 -9.06 9.87 7.89
C GLN A 116 -8.65 8.62 7.09
N ALA A 117 -8.49 7.51 7.79
CA ALA A 117 -8.07 6.26 7.18
C ALA A 117 -8.99 5.81 6.03
N GLY A 118 -10.30 6.05 6.17
CA GLY A 118 -11.26 5.72 5.11
C GLY A 118 -11.05 6.52 3.83
N ILE A 119 -10.60 7.78 3.95
CA ILE A 119 -10.27 8.62 2.78
C ILE A 119 -9.00 8.10 2.11
N ALA A 120 -7.98 7.79 2.90
CA ALA A 120 -6.76 7.17 2.39
C ALA A 120 -7.05 5.85 1.67
N ALA A 121 -7.94 5.03 2.25
CA ALA A 121 -8.36 3.76 1.65
C ALA A 121 -8.97 3.95 0.27
N ARG A 122 -9.82 4.97 0.10
CA ARG A 122 -10.43 5.28 -1.20
C ARG A 122 -9.37 5.63 -2.25
N SER A 123 -8.40 6.44 -1.86
CA SER A 123 -7.30 6.83 -2.75
C SER A 123 -6.47 5.61 -3.15
N VAL A 124 -6.11 4.75 -2.20
CA VAL A 124 -5.36 3.52 -2.48
C VAL A 124 -6.16 2.58 -3.39
N ARG A 125 -7.45 2.43 -3.12
CA ARG A 125 -8.31 1.57 -3.92
C ARG A 125 -8.46 2.07 -5.35
N ALA A 126 -8.55 3.39 -5.54
CA ALA A 126 -8.57 4.01 -6.86
C ALA A 126 -7.28 3.71 -7.65
N ILE A 127 -6.14 3.75 -6.98
CA ILE A 127 -4.84 3.38 -7.58
C ILE A 127 -4.87 1.91 -8.01
N ALA A 128 -5.35 1.02 -7.15
CA ALA A 128 -5.44 -0.42 -7.44
C ALA A 128 -6.35 -0.70 -8.65
N ILE A 129 -7.48 -0.04 -8.72
CA ILE A 129 -8.43 -0.20 -9.83
C ILE A 129 -7.79 0.25 -11.15
N ARG A 130 -7.09 1.37 -11.16
CA ARG A 130 -6.37 1.84 -12.36
C ARG A 130 -5.27 0.85 -12.77
N ALA A 131 -4.53 0.31 -11.82
CA ALA A 131 -3.49 -0.69 -12.08
C ALA A 131 -4.06 -2.00 -12.64
N GLU A 132 -5.24 -2.38 -12.19
CA GLU A 132 -5.92 -3.59 -12.65
C GLU A 132 -6.47 -3.45 -14.06
N ASN A 133 -6.79 -2.22 -14.50
CA ASN A 133 -7.43 -1.94 -15.79
C ASN A 133 -6.60 -1.00 -16.69
N PRO A 134 -5.30 -1.26 -16.90
CA PRO A 134 -4.47 -0.36 -17.70
C PRO A 134 -4.91 -0.28 -19.16
N GLY A 135 -5.46 -1.38 -19.72
CA GLY A 135 -5.94 -1.43 -21.08
C GLY A 135 -7.16 -0.54 -21.32
N LEU A 136 -8.05 -0.43 -20.34
CA LEU A 136 -9.22 0.43 -20.40
C LEU A 136 -8.79 1.91 -20.46
N MET A 137 -7.86 2.31 -19.62
CA MET A 137 -7.33 3.67 -19.63
C MET A 137 -6.61 4.01 -20.93
N GLY A 138 -5.85 3.06 -21.46
CA GLY A 138 -5.21 3.21 -22.77
C GLY A 138 -6.20 3.40 -23.90
N ARG A 139 -7.28 2.64 -23.91
CA ARG A 139 -8.37 2.76 -24.89
C ARG A 139 -9.08 4.10 -24.79
N VAL A 140 -9.36 4.57 -23.60
CA VAL A 140 -10.00 5.87 -23.37
C VAL A 140 -9.09 6.99 -23.87
N ARG A 141 -7.81 6.95 -23.58
CA ARG A 141 -6.84 7.92 -24.09
C ARG A 141 -6.76 7.93 -25.61
N SER A 142 -6.75 6.76 -26.23
CA SER A 142 -6.72 6.62 -27.68
C SER A 142 -8.00 7.24 -28.31
N ALA A 143 -9.16 7.04 -27.69
CA ALA A 143 -10.42 7.58 -28.16
C ALA A 143 -10.44 9.12 -28.10
N PHE A 144 -9.83 9.72 -27.09
CA PHE A 144 -9.74 11.17 -26.94
C PHE A 144 -8.59 11.82 -27.72
N ALA A 145 -7.60 11.05 -28.12
CA ALA A 145 -6.46 11.54 -28.92
C ALA A 145 -6.80 11.72 -30.41
N LEU A 146 -7.92 11.19 -30.84
CA LEU A 146 -8.42 11.33 -32.20
C LEU A 146 -9.31 12.58 -32.36
#